data_1f5786f77991d3afce7e88710be3223a
#
_entry.id   1f5786f77991d3afce7e88710be3223a
#
_cell.length_a   1.000
_cell.length_b   1.000
_cell.length_c   1.000
_cell.angle_alpha   90.00
_cell.angle_beta   90.00
_cell.angle_gamma   90.00
#
_symmetry.space_group_name_H-M   'P 1'
#
loop_
_entity.id
_entity.type
_entity.pdbx_description
1 polymer ?
#
loop_
_entity_poly.entity_id
_entity_poly.type
_entity_poly.pdbx_seq_one_letter_code
_entity_poly.pdbx_strand_id
1 'polypeptide(L)'
;MILKSNFHTHTKRCCHAFGVEADYAKEAYDKGLSVLGFSDHAPFKDIDYGYRMQFSELQEYISAVQTERERYAGKMRIMTGLEIEYLPKYCEYYEWLLNEMKLDYLALGEHFFDINGRFCSIFASESTNEYIPYAKAISEALKKGYFSVLVHPDIMFMNCFAWNKNCDKACEIIVDAAMLTNTPVEYNANGIRRGQQDYPDGRRDPYPHPRFWAMAKDAGLKVLVGSDAHSPEQVYDKSMELAIKRAKDFGLDIISEF
;
A
#
# COMPACT_ATOMS: atom_id res chain seq x y z
N MET A 1 15.35 16.43 -6.45
CA MET A 1 15.88 15.14 -5.94
C MET A 1 14.92 14.10 -6.43
N ILE A 2 15.34 13.11 -7.19
CA ILE A 2 14.53 11.98 -7.63
C ILE A 2 14.36 11.07 -6.41
N LEU A 3 13.15 10.69 -6.06
CA LEU A 3 12.92 9.64 -5.06
C LEU A 3 13.49 8.35 -5.63
N LYS A 4 14.35 7.68 -4.86
CA LYS A 4 15.12 6.53 -5.37
C LYS A 4 14.59 5.18 -4.86
N SER A 5 13.42 5.17 -4.26
CA SER A 5 12.82 3.96 -3.70
C SER A 5 11.35 3.83 -4.08
N ASN A 6 10.90 2.60 -4.20
CA ASN A 6 9.49 2.25 -4.37
C ASN A 6 9.25 0.90 -3.68
N PHE A 7 8.24 0.81 -2.82
CA PHE A 7 7.95 -0.38 -2.02
C PHE A 7 6.57 -1.00 -2.35
N HIS A 8 5.91 -0.50 -3.43
CA HIS A 8 4.57 -0.95 -3.77
C HIS A 8 4.47 -1.31 -5.25
N THR A 9 4.62 -2.61 -5.54
CA THR A 9 4.58 -3.16 -6.89
C THR A 9 3.93 -4.54 -6.91
N HIS A 10 3.18 -4.82 -7.97
CA HIS A 10 2.45 -6.06 -8.21
C HIS A 10 2.86 -6.67 -9.53
N THR A 11 3.10 -7.98 -9.55
CA THR A 11 3.40 -8.73 -10.77
C THR A 11 2.15 -9.46 -11.29
N LYS A 12 2.27 -10.16 -12.40
CA LYS A 12 1.19 -10.98 -12.96
C LYS A 12 0.56 -11.97 -11.96
N ARG A 13 1.24 -12.24 -10.82
CA ARG A 13 0.77 -13.20 -9.80
C ARG A 13 -0.52 -12.72 -9.10
N CYS A 14 -0.75 -11.42 -9.01
CA CYS A 14 -2.00 -10.90 -8.47
C CYS A 14 -3.20 -11.02 -9.44
N CYS A 15 -3.02 -11.64 -10.62
CA CYS A 15 -4.05 -11.90 -11.63
C CYS A 15 -4.66 -10.64 -12.31
N HIS A 16 -4.19 -9.43 -12.01
CA HIS A 16 -4.64 -8.18 -12.62
C HIS A 16 -3.50 -7.18 -12.92
N ALA A 17 -2.25 -7.62 -12.73
CA ALA A 17 -1.06 -6.91 -13.19
C ALA A 17 -0.37 -7.65 -14.34
N PHE A 18 0.61 -7.01 -14.95
CA PHE A 18 1.40 -7.54 -16.07
C PHE A 18 2.89 -7.59 -15.70
N GLY A 19 3.64 -8.45 -16.39
CA GLY A 19 5.07 -8.59 -16.19
C GLY A 19 5.43 -9.51 -15.03
N VAL A 20 6.71 -9.87 -14.99
CA VAL A 20 7.31 -10.71 -13.94
C VAL A 20 8.32 -9.90 -13.13
N GLU A 21 8.81 -10.46 -12.05
CA GLU A 21 9.76 -9.80 -11.13
C GLU A 21 10.99 -9.23 -11.89
N ALA A 22 11.50 -9.94 -12.89
CA ALA A 22 12.63 -9.48 -13.71
C ALA A 22 12.33 -8.20 -14.51
N ASP A 23 11.10 -8.05 -15.01
CA ASP A 23 10.68 -6.87 -15.78
C ASP A 23 10.65 -5.63 -14.89
N TYR A 24 10.08 -5.76 -13.68
CA TYR A 24 10.02 -4.69 -12.67
C TYR A 24 11.41 -4.29 -12.17
N ALA A 25 12.26 -5.28 -11.87
CA ALA A 25 13.63 -5.01 -11.42
C ALA A 25 14.44 -4.29 -12.50
N LYS A 26 14.28 -4.70 -13.76
CA LYS A 26 14.93 -4.04 -14.89
C LYS A 26 14.47 -2.60 -15.04
N GLU A 27 13.15 -2.37 -15.07
CA GLU A 27 12.60 -1.02 -15.21
C GLU A 27 13.01 -0.11 -14.06
N ALA A 28 12.94 -0.60 -12.81
CA ALA A 28 13.37 0.16 -11.64
C ALA A 28 14.84 0.58 -11.75
N TYR A 29 15.72 -0.33 -12.17
CA TYR A 29 17.14 -0.05 -12.37
C TYR A 29 17.36 0.98 -13.49
N ASP A 30 16.69 0.82 -14.63
CA ASP A 30 16.80 1.73 -15.77
C ASP A 30 16.29 3.15 -15.43
N LYS A 31 15.31 3.26 -14.52
CA LYS A 31 14.82 4.54 -13.96
C LYS A 31 15.73 5.11 -12.85
N GLY A 32 16.76 4.38 -12.45
CA GLY A 32 17.74 4.83 -11.46
C GLY A 32 17.27 4.75 -10.01
N LEU A 33 16.33 3.84 -9.71
CA LEU A 33 15.99 3.53 -8.32
C LEU A 33 17.19 2.85 -7.65
N SER A 34 17.37 3.14 -6.37
CA SER A 34 18.34 2.47 -5.51
C SER A 34 17.71 1.38 -4.64
N VAL A 35 16.37 1.42 -4.44
CA VAL A 35 15.61 0.42 -3.70
C VAL A 35 14.33 0.09 -4.44
N LEU A 36 14.07 -1.20 -4.61
CA LEU A 36 12.80 -1.73 -5.09
C LEU A 36 12.26 -2.76 -4.11
N GLY A 37 11.06 -2.57 -3.60
CA GLY A 37 10.31 -3.55 -2.84
C GLY A 37 9.23 -4.19 -3.70
N PHE A 38 9.18 -5.51 -3.72
CA PHE A 38 8.06 -6.27 -4.24
C PHE A 38 7.01 -6.47 -3.16
N SER A 39 5.75 -6.28 -3.48
CA SER A 39 4.64 -6.35 -2.52
C SER A 39 3.38 -6.93 -3.15
N ASP A 40 3.50 -8.01 -3.93
CA ASP A 40 2.33 -8.66 -4.50
C ASP A 40 1.27 -8.97 -3.42
N HIS A 41 -0.01 -9.01 -3.83
CA HIS A 41 -1.10 -9.36 -2.93
C HIS A 41 -0.89 -10.74 -2.32
N ALA A 42 -0.79 -10.78 -1.00
CA ALA A 42 -0.49 -11.98 -0.25
C ALA A 42 -1.58 -13.05 -0.42
N PRO A 43 -1.22 -14.31 -0.62
CA PRO A 43 -2.17 -15.40 -0.56
C PRO A 43 -2.53 -15.72 0.89
N PHE A 44 -3.73 -16.22 1.12
CA PHE A 44 -4.11 -16.87 2.37
C PHE A 44 -4.24 -18.39 2.14
N LYS A 45 -3.90 -19.16 3.16
CA LYS A 45 -3.84 -20.63 3.02
C LYS A 45 -5.22 -21.27 2.90
N ASP A 46 -6.20 -20.71 3.56
CA ASP A 46 -7.54 -21.29 3.78
C ASP A 46 -8.65 -20.62 2.96
N ILE A 47 -8.34 -19.50 2.31
CA ILE A 47 -9.33 -18.73 1.55
C ILE A 47 -8.68 -18.00 0.38
N ASP A 48 -9.39 -17.93 -0.74
CA ASP A 48 -9.06 -17.10 -1.89
C ASP A 48 -10.03 -15.92 -1.96
N TYR A 49 -9.51 -14.71 -1.74
CA TYR A 49 -10.27 -13.46 -1.87
C TYR A 49 -10.26 -12.91 -3.31
N GLY A 50 -9.66 -13.63 -4.26
CA GLY A 50 -9.46 -13.20 -5.63
C GLY A 50 -8.35 -12.15 -5.78
N TYR A 51 -7.95 -11.91 -7.02
CA TYR A 51 -6.95 -10.88 -7.37
C TYR A 51 -5.64 -10.96 -6.57
N ARG A 52 -5.16 -12.16 -6.30
CA ARG A 52 -3.91 -12.43 -5.57
C ARG A 52 -3.27 -13.73 -6.04
N MET A 53 -1.99 -13.93 -5.72
CA MET A 53 -1.33 -15.20 -6.01
C MET A 53 -1.97 -16.34 -5.21
N GLN A 54 -1.87 -17.56 -5.73
CA GLN A 54 -2.24 -18.75 -4.97
C GLN A 54 -1.21 -19.04 -3.88
N PHE A 55 -1.65 -19.63 -2.76
CA PHE A 55 -0.73 -19.97 -1.67
C PHE A 55 0.43 -20.89 -2.11
N SER A 56 0.19 -21.77 -3.07
CA SER A 56 1.22 -22.64 -3.67
C SER A 56 2.31 -21.89 -4.43
N GLU A 57 2.06 -20.65 -4.87
CA GLU A 57 3.01 -19.82 -5.63
C GLU A 57 3.95 -19.01 -4.74
N LEU A 58 3.64 -18.88 -3.44
CA LEU A 58 4.38 -18.01 -2.52
C LEU A 58 5.89 -18.31 -2.49
N GLN A 59 6.27 -19.59 -2.44
CA GLN A 59 7.68 -19.97 -2.43
C GLN A 59 8.38 -19.64 -3.75
N GLU A 60 7.69 -19.79 -4.87
CA GLU A 60 8.21 -19.44 -6.19
C GLU A 60 8.39 -17.93 -6.32
N TYR A 61 7.41 -17.13 -5.83
CA TYR A 61 7.51 -15.68 -5.76
C TYR A 61 8.76 -15.22 -4.99
N ILE A 62 8.94 -15.74 -3.78
CA ILE A 62 10.10 -15.40 -2.94
C ILE A 62 11.41 -15.76 -3.67
N SER A 63 11.46 -16.92 -4.31
CA SER A 63 12.64 -17.37 -5.06
C SER A 63 12.92 -16.50 -6.28
N ALA A 64 11.87 -16.04 -6.98
CA ALA A 64 12.01 -15.15 -8.12
C ALA A 64 12.55 -13.77 -7.69
N VAL A 65 12.03 -13.20 -6.61
CA VAL A 65 12.54 -11.93 -6.05
C VAL A 65 14.00 -12.09 -5.58
N GLN A 66 14.34 -13.21 -4.95
CA GLN A 66 15.72 -13.49 -4.53
C GLN A 66 16.67 -13.57 -5.73
N THR A 67 16.24 -14.16 -6.85
CA THR A 67 17.03 -14.18 -8.09
C THR A 67 17.35 -12.77 -8.59
N GLU A 68 16.38 -11.86 -8.55
CA GLU A 68 16.62 -10.47 -8.95
C GLU A 68 17.47 -9.72 -7.92
N ARG A 69 17.33 -10.01 -6.63
CA ARG A 69 18.19 -9.47 -5.57
C ARG A 69 19.68 -9.80 -5.84
N GLU A 70 19.96 -11.03 -6.21
CA GLU A 70 21.32 -11.47 -6.56
C GLU A 70 21.82 -10.81 -7.85
N ARG A 71 20.97 -10.71 -8.89
CA ARG A 71 21.29 -10.07 -10.17
C ARG A 71 21.69 -8.60 -10.02
N TYR A 72 21.01 -7.88 -9.13
CA TYR A 72 21.25 -6.46 -8.90
C TYR A 72 22.10 -6.15 -7.67
N ALA A 73 22.75 -7.17 -7.07
CA ALA A 73 23.62 -6.98 -5.92
C ALA A 73 24.72 -5.92 -6.18
N GLY A 74 24.87 -4.99 -5.25
CA GLY A 74 25.79 -3.86 -5.36
C GLY A 74 25.34 -2.74 -6.32
N LYS A 75 24.17 -2.85 -6.96
CA LYS A 75 23.62 -1.85 -7.89
C LYS A 75 22.31 -1.25 -7.40
N MET A 76 21.41 -2.08 -6.95
CA MET A 76 20.08 -1.72 -6.44
C MET A 76 19.68 -2.72 -5.34
N ARG A 77 19.16 -2.23 -4.23
CA ARG A 77 18.62 -3.09 -3.17
C ARG A 77 17.21 -3.56 -3.56
N ILE A 78 17.00 -4.87 -3.58
CA ILE A 78 15.70 -5.47 -3.81
C ILE A 78 15.21 -6.09 -2.50
N MET A 79 13.96 -5.82 -2.15
CA MET A 79 13.31 -6.30 -0.94
C MET A 79 12.08 -7.16 -1.30
N THR A 80 11.90 -8.22 -0.54
CA THR A 80 10.77 -9.14 -0.67
C THR A 80 9.73 -8.82 0.38
N GLY A 81 8.59 -8.33 -0.03
CA GLY A 81 7.45 -8.07 0.85
C GLY A 81 6.16 -8.63 0.27
N LEU A 82 5.08 -8.36 0.93
CA LEU A 82 3.71 -8.64 0.47
C LEU A 82 2.79 -7.50 0.92
N GLU A 83 1.84 -7.12 0.06
CA GLU A 83 0.69 -6.34 0.49
C GLU A 83 -0.38 -7.29 1.01
N ILE A 84 -0.86 -7.05 2.23
CA ILE A 84 -1.76 -7.97 2.92
C ILE A 84 -2.72 -7.21 3.83
N GLU A 85 -3.95 -7.68 3.90
CA GLU A 85 -4.96 -7.19 4.84
C GLU A 85 -4.71 -7.75 6.25
N TYR A 86 -5.20 -7.03 7.26
CA TYR A 86 -5.17 -7.52 8.63
C TYR A 86 -6.48 -8.19 9.03
N LEU A 87 -6.37 -9.46 9.37
CA LEU A 87 -7.45 -10.23 9.99
C LEU A 87 -6.92 -10.90 11.26
N PRO A 88 -7.52 -10.68 12.44
CA PRO A 88 -7.00 -11.18 13.73
C PRO A 88 -6.69 -12.67 13.77
N LYS A 89 -7.41 -13.48 13.01
CA LYS A 89 -7.22 -14.94 12.92
C LYS A 89 -5.90 -15.37 12.26
N TYR A 90 -5.19 -14.43 11.58
CA TYR A 90 -3.95 -14.72 10.86
C TYR A 90 -2.68 -14.19 11.54
N CYS A 91 -2.71 -13.85 12.83
CA CYS A 91 -1.50 -13.36 13.53
C CYS A 91 -0.31 -14.33 13.39
N GLU A 92 -0.53 -15.63 13.58
CA GLU A 92 0.51 -16.65 13.41
C GLU A 92 1.03 -16.72 11.96
N TYR A 93 0.19 -16.41 10.98
CA TYR A 93 0.57 -16.38 9.59
C TYR A 93 1.49 -15.18 9.27
N TYR A 94 1.21 -13.98 9.81
CA TYR A 94 2.10 -12.83 9.65
C TYR A 94 3.47 -13.09 10.30
N GLU A 95 3.48 -13.68 11.48
CA GLU A 95 4.73 -14.10 12.15
C GLU A 95 5.51 -15.12 11.32
N TRP A 96 4.84 -16.10 10.76
CA TRP A 96 5.44 -17.10 9.88
C TRP A 96 6.01 -16.47 8.60
N LEU A 97 5.31 -15.54 7.95
CA LEU A 97 5.81 -14.81 6.79
C LEU A 97 7.10 -14.06 7.09
N LEU A 98 7.16 -13.36 8.22
CA LEU A 98 8.32 -12.57 8.61
C LEU A 98 9.48 -13.42 9.13
N ASN A 99 9.20 -14.41 9.96
CA ASN A 99 10.22 -15.14 10.71
C ASN A 99 10.72 -16.39 10.00
N GLU A 100 9.85 -17.15 9.32
CA GLU A 100 10.20 -18.42 8.66
C GLU A 100 10.43 -18.21 7.15
N MET A 101 9.51 -17.51 6.48
CA MET A 101 9.64 -17.19 5.05
C MET A 101 10.64 -16.06 4.79
N LYS A 102 11.08 -15.35 5.86
CA LYS A 102 12.10 -14.30 5.83
C LYS A 102 11.76 -13.14 4.87
N LEU A 103 10.50 -12.75 4.85
CA LEU A 103 10.13 -11.53 4.14
C LEU A 103 10.78 -10.32 4.80
N ASP A 104 11.21 -9.35 4.01
CA ASP A 104 11.82 -8.11 4.51
C ASP A 104 10.77 -7.19 5.16
N TYR A 105 9.52 -7.22 4.67
CA TYR A 105 8.43 -6.38 5.17
C TYR A 105 7.04 -6.91 4.80
N LEU A 106 6.03 -6.45 5.53
CA LEU A 106 4.63 -6.52 5.14
C LEU A 106 4.10 -5.09 4.98
N ALA A 107 3.41 -4.82 3.87
CA ALA A 107 2.64 -3.61 3.64
C ALA A 107 1.19 -3.86 4.01
N LEU A 108 0.62 -3.04 4.90
CA LEU A 108 -0.80 -3.12 5.24
C LEU A 108 -1.62 -2.46 4.14
N GLY A 109 -2.28 -3.25 3.32
CA GLY A 109 -3.29 -2.82 2.35
C GLY A 109 -4.66 -3.31 2.79
N GLU A 110 -5.42 -2.50 3.51
CA GLU A 110 -6.69 -2.93 4.06
C GLU A 110 -7.81 -2.82 3.03
N HIS A 111 -7.97 -3.86 2.20
CA HIS A 111 -9.04 -3.92 1.20
C HIS A 111 -10.32 -4.56 1.75
N PHE A 112 -10.16 -5.42 2.76
CA PHE A 112 -11.22 -6.16 3.41
C PHE A 112 -11.09 -6.02 4.93
N PHE A 113 -12.23 -5.92 5.62
CA PHE A 113 -12.28 -5.80 7.06
C PHE A 113 -13.56 -6.45 7.61
N ASP A 114 -13.61 -6.68 8.90
CA ASP A 114 -14.77 -7.29 9.56
C ASP A 114 -15.63 -6.25 10.28
N ILE A 115 -16.94 -6.36 10.13
CA ILE A 115 -17.91 -5.60 10.92
C ILE A 115 -18.82 -6.59 11.63
N ASN A 116 -18.55 -6.89 12.89
CA ASN A 116 -19.37 -7.79 13.71
C ASN A 116 -19.61 -9.17 13.07
N GLY A 117 -18.55 -9.77 12.50
CA GLY A 117 -18.61 -11.06 11.81
C GLY A 117 -19.04 -10.98 10.34
N ARG A 118 -19.34 -9.79 9.81
CA ARG A 118 -19.57 -9.56 8.39
C ARG A 118 -18.28 -9.13 7.72
N PHE A 119 -17.82 -9.91 6.79
CA PHE A 119 -16.67 -9.57 5.93
C PHE A 119 -17.07 -8.50 4.90
N CYS A 120 -16.37 -7.38 4.88
CA CYS A 120 -16.71 -6.21 4.07
C CYS A 120 -15.52 -5.83 3.18
N SER A 121 -15.82 -5.37 1.97
CA SER A 121 -14.82 -4.74 1.09
C SER A 121 -14.94 -3.23 1.16
N ILE A 122 -13.81 -2.53 1.32
CA ILE A 122 -13.80 -1.06 1.31
C ILE A 122 -14.31 -0.49 -0.03
N PHE A 123 -14.10 -1.21 -1.12
CA PHE A 123 -14.56 -0.82 -2.46
C PHE A 123 -16.07 -0.94 -2.67
N ALA A 124 -16.74 -1.73 -1.83
CA ALA A 124 -18.18 -1.96 -1.89
C ALA A 124 -18.92 -1.37 -0.68
N SER A 125 -18.34 -0.35 -0.05
CA SER A 125 -18.99 0.35 1.07
C SER A 125 -20.33 0.93 0.64
N GLU A 126 -21.35 0.71 1.48
CA GLU A 126 -22.72 1.21 1.24
C GLU A 126 -22.90 2.63 1.81
N SER A 127 -22.06 3.02 2.76
CA SER A 127 -22.07 4.36 3.37
C SER A 127 -20.78 4.65 4.14
N THR A 128 -20.58 5.93 4.49
CA THR A 128 -19.47 6.36 5.36
C THR A 128 -19.52 5.78 6.78
N ASN A 129 -20.62 5.13 7.20
CA ASN A 129 -20.66 4.43 8.49
C ASN A 129 -19.64 3.29 8.56
N GLU A 130 -19.27 2.73 7.42
CA GLU A 130 -18.30 1.63 7.33
C GLU A 130 -16.84 2.13 7.41
N TYR A 131 -16.58 3.42 7.26
CA TYR A 131 -15.24 3.99 7.35
C TYR A 131 -14.65 3.94 8.78
N ILE A 132 -15.51 4.02 9.80
CA ILE A 132 -15.05 3.93 11.20
C ILE A 132 -14.58 2.50 11.54
N PRO A 133 -15.35 1.41 11.29
CA PRO A 133 -14.82 0.05 11.48
C PRO A 133 -13.60 -0.26 10.61
N TYR A 134 -13.55 0.22 9.35
CA TYR A 134 -12.37 0.13 8.51
C TYR A 134 -11.13 0.78 9.17
N ALA A 135 -11.24 2.02 9.63
CA ALA A 135 -10.16 2.72 10.31
C ALA A 135 -9.74 2.03 11.62
N LYS A 136 -10.69 1.42 12.34
CA LYS A 136 -10.39 0.64 13.55
C LYS A 136 -9.61 -0.64 13.23
N ALA A 137 -9.92 -1.33 12.12
CA ALA A 137 -9.16 -2.49 11.68
C ALA A 137 -7.70 -2.10 11.37
N ILE A 138 -7.48 -1.01 10.64
CA ILE A 138 -6.14 -0.44 10.42
C ILE A 138 -5.45 -0.11 11.74
N SER A 139 -6.14 0.58 12.66
CA SER A 139 -5.57 0.92 13.97
C SER A 139 -5.18 -0.31 14.79
N GLU A 140 -5.96 -1.37 14.74
CA GLU A 140 -5.63 -2.64 15.39
C GLU A 140 -4.40 -3.28 14.73
N ALA A 141 -4.40 -3.36 13.40
CA ALA A 141 -3.30 -3.91 12.61
C ALA A 141 -1.96 -3.25 12.94
N LEU A 142 -1.91 -1.92 12.90
CA LEU A 142 -0.68 -1.18 13.17
C LEU A 142 -0.13 -1.42 14.57
N LYS A 143 -1.01 -1.53 15.57
CA LYS A 143 -0.62 -1.82 16.96
C LYS A 143 -0.03 -3.22 17.16
N LYS A 144 -0.25 -4.14 16.23
CA LYS A 144 0.37 -5.49 16.29
C LYS A 144 1.84 -5.49 15.90
N GLY A 145 2.31 -4.48 15.13
CA GLY A 145 3.72 -4.33 14.78
C GLY A 145 4.21 -5.27 13.67
N TYR A 146 3.33 -5.90 12.91
CA TYR A 146 3.72 -6.76 11.77
C TYR A 146 4.05 -5.95 10.51
N PHE A 147 3.48 -4.74 10.39
CA PHE A 147 3.48 -3.97 9.15
C PHE A 147 4.49 -2.83 9.18
N SER A 148 5.34 -2.77 8.16
CA SER A 148 6.37 -1.72 8.02
C SER A 148 5.84 -0.44 7.39
N VAL A 149 4.71 -0.51 6.70
CA VAL A 149 4.07 0.63 6.02
C VAL A 149 2.56 0.41 5.90
N LEU A 150 1.78 1.48 6.03
CA LEU A 150 0.36 1.50 5.67
C LEU A 150 0.23 2.07 4.26
N VAL A 151 -0.17 1.24 3.30
CA VAL A 151 -0.32 1.66 1.90
C VAL A 151 -1.73 2.21 1.64
N HIS A 152 -1.83 3.16 0.70
CA HIS A 152 -3.08 3.87 0.33
C HIS A 152 -4.08 4.03 1.48
N PRO A 153 -3.70 4.71 2.59
CA PRO A 153 -4.51 4.80 3.83
C PRO A 153 -5.89 5.42 3.63
N ASP A 154 -6.05 6.16 2.55
CA ASP A 154 -7.22 6.94 2.19
C ASP A 154 -7.99 6.38 0.97
N ILE A 155 -7.73 5.12 0.61
CA ILE A 155 -8.40 4.42 -0.52
C ILE A 155 -9.93 4.39 -0.38
N MET A 156 -10.46 4.47 0.83
CA MET A 156 -11.90 4.55 1.10
C MET A 156 -12.58 5.72 0.37
N PHE A 157 -11.83 6.78 0.03
CA PHE A 157 -12.36 7.96 -0.65
C PHE A 157 -12.53 7.80 -2.16
N MET A 158 -12.26 6.61 -2.71
CA MET A 158 -12.75 6.28 -4.05
C MET A 158 -14.27 6.00 -4.09
N ASN A 159 -14.90 5.72 -2.97
CA ASN A 159 -16.36 5.67 -2.88
C ASN A 159 -16.96 7.08 -3.05
N CYS A 160 -18.06 7.16 -3.80
CA CYS A 160 -18.71 8.42 -4.16
C CYS A 160 -19.66 8.92 -3.05
N PHE A 161 -19.14 9.12 -1.82
CA PHE A 161 -19.90 9.67 -0.71
C PHE A 161 -19.49 11.12 -0.41
N ALA A 162 -20.46 11.93 0.05
CA ALA A 162 -20.16 13.25 0.55
C ALA A 162 -19.33 13.16 1.85
N TRP A 163 -18.35 14.03 1.97
CA TRP A 163 -17.56 14.14 3.20
C TRP A 163 -18.44 14.51 4.40
N ASN A 164 -18.27 13.80 5.50
CA ASN A 164 -19.02 14.03 6.74
C ASN A 164 -18.17 13.66 7.98
N LYS A 165 -18.77 13.72 9.16
CA LYS A 165 -18.10 13.45 10.44
C LYS A 165 -17.51 12.03 10.54
N ASN A 166 -18.03 11.05 9.82
CA ASN A 166 -17.46 9.70 9.79
C ASN A 166 -16.13 9.71 9.04
N CYS A 167 -16.02 10.52 7.96
CA CYS A 167 -14.78 10.69 7.22
C CYS A 167 -13.72 11.33 8.11
N ASP A 168 -14.07 12.41 8.83
CA ASP A 168 -13.16 13.07 9.78
C ASP A 168 -12.70 12.06 10.84
N LYS A 169 -13.64 11.32 11.43
CA LYS A 169 -13.33 10.35 12.50
C LYS A 169 -12.48 9.18 12.02
N ALA A 170 -12.72 8.68 10.82
CA ALA A 170 -11.90 7.62 10.24
C ALA A 170 -10.46 8.09 9.99
N CYS A 171 -10.29 9.30 9.42
CA CYS A 171 -8.98 9.90 9.24
C CYS A 171 -8.23 10.08 10.57
N GLU A 172 -8.89 10.62 11.60
CA GLU A 172 -8.31 10.76 12.95
C GLU A 172 -7.79 9.42 13.48
N ILE A 173 -8.62 8.36 13.42
CA ILE A 173 -8.23 7.03 13.92
C ILE A 173 -7.00 6.50 13.19
N ILE A 174 -6.93 6.65 11.86
CA ILE A 174 -5.80 6.17 11.07
C ILE A 174 -4.54 6.96 11.37
N VAL A 175 -4.64 8.30 11.38
CA VAL A 175 -3.51 9.21 11.65
C VAL A 175 -2.97 8.99 13.06
N ASP A 176 -3.84 8.91 14.07
CA ASP A 176 -3.45 8.66 15.46
C ASP A 176 -2.74 7.30 15.61
N ALA A 177 -3.25 6.26 14.93
CA ALA A 177 -2.63 4.93 14.97
C ALA A 177 -1.24 4.94 14.32
N ALA A 178 -1.09 5.55 13.15
CA ALA A 178 0.18 5.65 12.45
C ALA A 178 1.21 6.45 13.27
N MET A 179 0.79 7.54 13.91
CA MET A 179 1.62 8.32 14.85
C MET A 179 2.06 7.50 16.05
N LEU A 180 1.12 6.82 16.71
CA LEU A 180 1.38 6.02 17.91
C LEU A 180 2.39 4.91 17.66
N THR A 181 2.31 4.28 16.49
CA THR A 181 3.16 3.14 16.10
C THR A 181 4.41 3.57 15.33
N ASN A 182 4.55 4.86 14.99
CA ASN A 182 5.59 5.39 14.11
C ASN A 182 5.64 4.66 12.75
N THR A 183 4.49 4.18 12.27
CA THR A 183 4.38 3.49 10.98
C THR A 183 4.24 4.53 9.87
N PRO A 184 5.12 4.55 8.85
CA PRO A 184 4.98 5.44 7.71
C PRO A 184 3.72 5.11 6.91
N VAL A 185 3.16 6.15 6.26
CA VAL A 185 1.98 6.03 5.40
C VAL A 185 2.34 6.32 3.95
N GLU A 186 1.67 5.68 3.03
CA GLU A 186 1.97 5.83 1.61
C GLU A 186 1.09 6.88 0.92
N TYR A 187 1.73 7.88 0.30
CA TYR A 187 1.11 8.75 -0.71
C TYR A 187 1.13 8.00 -2.06
N ASN A 188 -0.01 7.47 -2.46
CA ASN A 188 -0.10 6.46 -3.52
C ASN A 188 -0.32 7.09 -4.90
N ALA A 189 0.49 6.70 -5.89
CA ALA A 189 0.41 7.21 -7.26
C ALA A 189 -0.68 6.54 -8.11
N ASN A 190 -1.17 5.35 -7.73
CA ASN A 190 -2.18 4.65 -8.50
C ASN A 190 -3.53 5.39 -8.49
N GLY A 191 -3.89 6.01 -7.38
CA GLY A 191 -5.07 6.85 -7.33
C GLY A 191 -5.00 8.04 -8.30
N ILE A 192 -3.81 8.64 -8.47
CA ILE A 192 -3.56 9.68 -9.46
C ILE A 192 -3.64 9.12 -10.89
N ARG A 193 -3.11 7.92 -11.11
CA ARG A 193 -3.12 7.22 -12.42
C ARG A 193 -4.54 6.92 -12.89
N ARG A 194 -5.49 6.72 -11.96
CA ARG A 194 -6.93 6.55 -12.28
C ARG A 194 -7.58 7.81 -12.85
N GLY A 195 -6.93 8.97 -12.69
CA GLY A 195 -7.42 10.25 -13.20
C GLY A 195 -8.51 10.88 -12.34
N GLN A 196 -8.76 12.16 -12.62
CA GLN A 196 -9.76 12.93 -11.88
C GLN A 196 -11.19 12.54 -12.26
N GLN A 197 -12.02 12.41 -11.25
CA GLN A 197 -13.44 12.11 -11.34
C GLN A 197 -14.26 13.13 -10.55
N ASP A 198 -15.56 13.23 -10.84
CA ASP A 198 -16.47 14.11 -10.12
C ASP A 198 -16.99 13.40 -8.86
N TYR A 199 -16.69 13.98 -7.70
CA TYR A 199 -17.15 13.52 -6.38
C TYR A 199 -18.07 14.59 -5.78
N PRO A 200 -18.87 14.25 -4.75
CA PRO A 200 -19.71 15.23 -4.07
C PRO A 200 -18.97 16.43 -3.45
N ASP A 201 -17.68 16.27 -3.18
CA ASP A 201 -16.79 17.30 -2.65
C ASP A 201 -15.94 18.01 -3.70
N GLY A 202 -16.17 17.73 -4.99
CA GLY A 202 -15.52 18.36 -6.13
C GLY A 202 -14.77 17.38 -7.05
N ARG A 203 -14.18 17.92 -8.12
CA ARG A 203 -13.40 17.14 -9.08
C ARG A 203 -12.01 16.89 -8.53
N ARG A 204 -11.64 15.62 -8.34
CA ARG A 204 -10.36 15.19 -7.77
C ARG A 204 -9.99 13.78 -8.22
N ASP A 205 -8.74 13.39 -7.95
CA ASP A 205 -8.36 11.98 -8.02
C ASP A 205 -9.11 11.19 -6.92
N PRO A 206 -9.40 9.88 -7.11
CA PRO A 206 -10.06 9.08 -6.08
C PRO A 206 -9.29 9.08 -4.75
N TYR A 207 -7.99 8.98 -4.81
CA TYR A 207 -6.98 9.20 -3.76
C TYR A 207 -5.67 9.64 -4.45
N PRO A 208 -4.72 10.28 -3.78
CA PRO A 208 -4.70 10.78 -2.41
C PRO A 208 -5.71 11.92 -2.17
N HIS A 209 -6.45 11.86 -1.04
CA HIS A 209 -7.47 12.84 -0.72
C HIS A 209 -6.91 14.03 0.08
N PRO A 210 -7.10 15.29 -0.36
CA PRO A 210 -6.44 16.46 0.26
C PRO A 210 -6.68 16.61 1.77
N ARG A 211 -7.89 16.30 2.26
CA ARG A 211 -8.21 16.45 3.69
C ARG A 211 -7.49 15.43 4.56
N PHE A 212 -7.37 14.18 4.11
CA PHE A 212 -6.57 13.17 4.83
C PHE A 212 -5.11 13.63 4.95
N TRP A 213 -4.54 14.07 3.84
CA TRP A 213 -3.14 14.48 3.79
C TRP A 213 -2.85 15.78 4.52
N ALA A 214 -3.84 16.67 4.68
CA ALA A 214 -3.73 17.81 5.59
C ALA A 214 -3.58 17.35 7.05
N MET A 215 -4.41 16.40 7.50
CA MET A 215 -4.33 15.83 8.85
C MET A 215 -3.01 15.06 9.05
N ALA A 216 -2.57 14.27 8.08
CA ALA A 216 -1.30 13.54 8.11
C ALA A 216 -0.10 14.51 8.24
N LYS A 217 -0.11 15.62 7.50
CA LYS A 217 0.90 16.66 7.59
C LYS A 217 0.91 17.32 8.97
N ASP A 218 -0.27 17.76 9.45
CA ASP A 218 -0.39 18.46 10.74
C ASP A 218 0.06 17.56 11.92
N ALA A 219 -0.14 16.25 11.79
CA ALA A 219 0.36 15.25 12.72
C ALA A 219 1.86 14.94 12.55
N GLY A 220 2.51 15.37 11.46
CA GLY A 220 3.92 15.09 11.18
C GLY A 220 4.21 13.62 10.83
N LEU A 221 3.27 12.93 10.14
CA LEU A 221 3.48 11.56 9.72
C LEU A 221 4.65 11.44 8.74
N LYS A 222 5.45 10.40 8.88
CA LYS A 222 6.41 9.99 7.87
C LYS A 222 5.69 9.43 6.64
N VAL A 223 6.09 9.87 5.46
CA VAL A 223 5.42 9.54 4.21
C VAL A 223 6.36 8.85 3.24
N LEU A 224 5.97 7.69 2.75
CA LEU A 224 6.54 7.08 1.56
C LEU A 224 5.70 7.47 0.35
N VAL A 225 6.31 7.57 -0.82
CA VAL A 225 5.56 7.69 -2.07
C VAL A 225 5.69 6.37 -2.81
N GLY A 226 4.57 5.69 -3.04
CA GLY A 226 4.52 4.41 -3.70
C GLY A 226 3.82 4.47 -5.05
N SER A 227 4.24 3.61 -5.98
CA SER A 227 3.66 3.57 -7.31
C SER A 227 2.39 2.74 -7.39
N ASP A 228 2.28 1.70 -6.56
CA ASP A 228 1.25 0.68 -6.66
C ASP A 228 1.15 0.20 -8.13
N ALA A 229 2.33 -0.19 -8.65
CA ALA A 229 2.54 -0.51 -10.04
C ALA A 229 1.91 -1.86 -10.40
N HIS A 230 1.10 -1.89 -11.45
CA HIS A 230 0.50 -3.08 -12.02
C HIS A 230 1.03 -3.41 -13.42
N SER A 231 2.05 -2.68 -13.84
CA SER A 231 2.90 -3.01 -15.00
C SER A 231 4.31 -2.42 -14.79
N PRO A 232 5.35 -2.98 -15.43
CA PRO A 232 6.73 -2.56 -15.17
C PRO A 232 6.95 -1.06 -15.36
N GLU A 233 6.40 -0.44 -16.41
CA GLU A 233 6.55 0.99 -16.69
C GLU A 233 5.94 1.90 -15.62
N GLN A 234 5.01 1.39 -14.80
CA GLN A 234 4.40 2.13 -13.70
C GLN A 234 5.29 2.22 -12.45
N VAL A 235 6.39 1.47 -12.39
CA VAL A 235 7.34 1.55 -11.27
C VAL A 235 7.82 2.99 -11.04
N TYR A 236 8.01 3.74 -12.14
CA TYR A 236 8.37 5.17 -12.09
C TYR A 236 7.84 5.89 -13.33
N ASP A 237 6.54 6.09 -13.39
CA ASP A 237 5.82 6.77 -14.48
C ASP A 237 5.52 8.25 -14.15
N LYS A 238 4.81 8.93 -15.04
CA LYS A 238 4.38 10.32 -14.83
C LYS A 238 3.48 10.48 -13.61
N SER A 239 2.70 9.47 -13.26
CA SER A 239 1.83 9.50 -12.07
C SER A 239 2.66 9.44 -10.79
N MET A 240 3.74 8.64 -10.78
CA MET A 240 4.69 8.61 -9.68
C MET A 240 5.44 9.96 -9.55
N GLU A 241 5.90 10.54 -10.66
CA GLU A 241 6.52 11.88 -10.66
C GLU A 241 5.56 12.94 -10.10
N LEU A 242 4.29 12.89 -10.51
CA LEU A 242 3.26 13.81 -10.03
C LEU A 242 2.94 13.59 -8.55
N ALA A 243 2.90 12.34 -8.08
CA ALA A 243 2.71 12.03 -6.66
C ALA A 243 3.84 12.62 -5.81
N ILE A 244 5.09 12.42 -6.22
CA ILE A 244 6.27 12.98 -5.54
C ILE A 244 6.18 14.52 -5.50
N LYS A 245 5.84 15.14 -6.64
CA LYS A 245 5.69 16.58 -6.71
C LYS A 245 4.62 17.07 -5.76
N ARG A 246 3.42 16.48 -5.81
CA ARG A 246 2.29 16.89 -4.96
C ARG A 246 2.57 16.69 -3.48
N ALA A 247 3.18 15.57 -3.09
CA ALA A 247 3.57 15.30 -1.70
C ALA A 247 4.55 16.37 -1.18
N LYS A 248 5.52 16.79 -2.00
CA LYS A 248 6.44 17.89 -1.70
C LYS A 248 5.73 19.24 -1.61
N ASP A 249 4.90 19.57 -2.61
CA ASP A 249 4.17 20.84 -2.64
C ASP A 249 3.20 20.93 -1.44
N PHE A 250 2.69 19.80 -0.97
CA PHE A 250 1.86 19.70 0.22
C PHE A 250 2.66 19.90 1.51
N GLY A 251 3.98 19.71 1.48
CA GLY A 251 4.89 19.85 2.61
C GLY A 251 4.88 18.63 3.53
N LEU A 252 4.71 17.43 2.97
CA LEU A 252 4.78 16.17 3.71
C LEU A 252 6.23 15.79 4.06
N ASP A 253 6.44 15.10 5.19
CA ASP A 253 7.73 14.55 5.59
C ASP A 253 8.05 13.27 4.82
N ILE A 254 8.63 13.44 3.62
CA ILE A 254 8.91 12.33 2.71
C ILE A 254 10.20 11.63 3.12
N ILE A 255 10.08 10.35 3.46
CA ILE A 255 11.21 9.44 3.72
C ILE A 255 11.49 8.55 2.52
N SER A 256 12.70 8.03 2.43
CA SER A 256 13.11 7.13 1.35
C SER A 256 13.04 5.65 1.71
N GLU A 257 12.95 5.32 3.01
CA GLU A 257 12.95 3.95 3.54
C GLU A 257 12.26 3.94 4.92
N PHE A 258 11.76 2.78 5.36
CA PHE A 258 11.23 2.51 6.69
C PHE A 258 12.16 1.65 7.54
#